data_2de26d5cd29370e4df1ce2dff0cce2da
#
_entry.id   2de26d5cd29370e4df1ce2dff0cce2da
#
_cell.length_a   1.000
_cell.length_b   1.000
_cell.length_c   1.000
_cell.angle_alpha   90.00
_cell.angle_beta   90.00
_cell.angle_gamma   90.00
#
_symmetry.space_group_name_H-M   'P 1'
#
loop_
_entity.id
_entity.type
_entity.pdbx_description
1 polymer ?
#
loop_
_entity_poly.entity_id
_entity_poly.type
_entity_poly.pdbx_seq_one_letter_code
_entity_poly.pdbx_strand_id
1 'polypeptide(L)'
;MRLVDTNERLAKRIQSLSRDSIFVYPILSSLTKHSAQTRVSSLIVSDGDIDLFINYHNIDSELVSTEIDFSGFKQVFVYKLKDFLYHYKGPTSNLYDFEAGLFHSAKDYEVDEGVIYTIFRRRQAPRANDLIPIWKHYEEFLKWKNLMSQNATSRFSQLYPKSLFYIEKNGINTINGIEYTNYNFLTTTSRPSNAFGGINYAALKKDGETRTRFVSRFDGGKLYQLDFDGYHIRLIGKLIGVEIPLDIKAHKWLANQYGVDDSTAKGITFRQLYGGVQDEYKHIPFFQKTSDYIEYVWDKFKTNRYVETPILKRKITWSDDLNKNKLFNYILQSVETERNIIIIDKLSQLKESKSLPVLYTYDSLLFDVHPSDGVEYVKEIKSIMESGGYPTEVEVGDNYKDMVKVSI
;
A
#
# COMPACT_ATOMS: atom_id res chain seq x y z
N MET A 1 32.80 -6.34 -6.08
CA MET A 1 31.66 -7.10 -6.62
C MET A 1 32.15 -8.39 -7.28
N ARG A 2 31.50 -9.52 -7.02
CA ARG A 2 31.89 -10.84 -7.57
C ARG A 2 30.79 -11.31 -8.51
N LEU A 3 31.13 -11.64 -9.75
CA LEU A 3 30.22 -12.20 -10.73
C LEU A 3 29.82 -13.64 -10.33
N VAL A 4 28.52 -13.93 -10.46
CA VAL A 4 27.93 -15.26 -10.26
C VAL A 4 27.08 -15.58 -11.49
N ASP A 5 27.53 -16.56 -12.25
CA ASP A 5 26.99 -16.94 -13.56
C ASP A 5 26.70 -18.46 -13.67
N THR A 6 27.00 -19.23 -12.62
CA THR A 6 26.71 -20.67 -12.54
C THR A 6 26.01 -21.01 -11.21
N ASN A 7 25.22 -22.10 -11.22
CA ASN A 7 24.51 -22.58 -10.01
C ASN A 7 25.49 -23.00 -8.90
N GLU A 8 26.63 -23.60 -9.23
CA GLU A 8 27.67 -23.98 -8.27
C GLU A 8 28.25 -22.73 -7.59
N ARG A 9 28.64 -21.72 -8.36
CA ARG A 9 29.13 -20.45 -7.84
C ARG A 9 28.09 -19.75 -6.99
N LEU A 10 26.82 -19.78 -7.41
CA LEU A 10 25.71 -19.21 -6.64
C LEU A 10 25.60 -19.84 -5.27
N ALA A 11 25.49 -21.16 -5.19
CA ALA A 11 25.37 -21.89 -3.92
C ALA A 11 26.55 -21.58 -2.98
N LYS A 12 27.79 -21.67 -3.48
CA LYS A 12 28.99 -21.37 -2.70
C LYS A 12 29.06 -19.92 -2.21
N ARG A 13 28.68 -18.97 -3.05
CA ARG A 13 28.75 -17.52 -2.73
C ARG A 13 27.65 -17.09 -1.80
N ILE A 14 26.41 -17.55 -1.97
CA ILE A 14 25.30 -17.27 -1.05
C ILE A 14 25.62 -17.82 0.36
N GLN A 15 26.27 -18.98 0.44
CA GLN A 15 26.71 -19.54 1.73
C GLN A 15 27.79 -18.70 2.42
N SER A 16 28.57 -17.91 1.67
CA SER A 16 29.64 -17.06 2.24
C SER A 16 29.13 -15.72 2.78
N LEU A 17 27.86 -15.36 2.54
CA LEU A 17 27.27 -14.14 3.06
C LEU A 17 26.90 -14.27 4.54
N SER A 18 26.95 -13.15 5.25
CA SER A 18 26.41 -13.06 6.63
C SER A 18 24.94 -13.48 6.66
N ARG A 19 24.53 -14.23 7.69
CA ARG A 19 23.16 -14.70 7.86
C ARG A 19 22.27 -13.69 8.60
N ASP A 20 22.80 -12.58 9.07
CA ASP A 20 22.03 -11.59 9.81
C ASP A 20 21.20 -10.72 8.86
N SER A 21 21.84 -9.98 7.98
CA SER A 21 21.14 -9.07 7.07
C SER A 21 21.79 -9.05 5.69
N ILE A 22 20.98 -9.08 4.65
CA ILE A 22 21.43 -8.87 3.27
C ILE A 22 20.56 -7.84 2.55
N PHE A 23 21.14 -7.22 1.54
CA PHE A 23 20.50 -6.29 0.64
C PHE A 23 20.33 -6.92 -0.73
N VAL A 24 19.16 -6.80 -1.33
CA VAL A 24 18.85 -7.34 -2.66
C VAL A 24 18.36 -6.21 -3.55
N TYR A 25 19.07 -6.02 -4.66
CA TYR A 25 18.69 -5.04 -5.68
C TYR A 25 18.34 -5.78 -6.98
N PRO A 26 17.06 -5.93 -7.34
CA PRO A 26 16.64 -6.56 -8.57
C PRO A 26 16.79 -5.59 -9.75
N ILE A 27 17.39 -6.07 -10.83
CA ILE A 27 17.48 -5.37 -12.11
C ILE A 27 16.46 -6.00 -13.05
N LEU A 28 15.43 -5.24 -13.42
CA LEU A 28 14.37 -5.70 -14.31
C LEU A 28 14.76 -5.51 -15.78
N SER A 29 14.26 -6.38 -16.65
CA SER A 29 14.52 -6.35 -18.10
C SER A 29 13.92 -5.13 -18.81
N SER A 30 12.98 -4.41 -18.16
CA SER A 30 12.42 -3.16 -18.66
C SER A 30 12.01 -2.29 -17.47
N LEU A 31 12.25 -0.99 -17.58
CA LEU A 31 11.82 0.02 -16.60
C LEU A 31 10.52 0.73 -17.03
N THR A 32 10.06 0.49 -18.26
CA THR A 32 8.89 1.15 -18.84
C THR A 32 7.63 0.29 -18.82
N LYS A 33 7.79 -1.02 -18.60
CA LYS A 33 6.67 -1.96 -18.49
C LYS A 33 6.31 -2.22 -17.03
N HIS A 34 5.06 -2.58 -16.79
CA HIS A 34 4.62 -3.06 -15.49
C HIS A 34 5.43 -4.31 -15.08
N SER A 35 5.72 -4.46 -13.78
CA SER A 35 6.57 -5.55 -13.28
C SER A 35 6.03 -6.95 -13.61
N ALA A 36 4.71 -7.11 -13.70
CA ALA A 36 4.08 -8.35 -14.20
C ALA A 36 4.45 -8.70 -15.66
N GLN A 37 4.93 -7.75 -16.45
CA GLN A 37 5.28 -7.88 -17.87
C GLN A 37 6.79 -7.88 -18.11
N THR A 38 7.58 -7.95 -17.04
CA THR A 38 9.04 -7.94 -17.07
C THR A 38 9.59 -9.25 -16.52
N ARG A 39 10.91 -9.35 -16.46
CA ARG A 39 11.64 -10.42 -15.76
C ARG A 39 12.83 -9.82 -15.03
N VAL A 40 13.31 -10.48 -14.00
CA VAL A 40 14.58 -10.12 -13.38
C VAL A 40 15.71 -10.54 -14.32
N SER A 41 16.51 -9.57 -14.73
CA SER A 41 17.70 -9.84 -15.57
C SER A 41 18.93 -10.15 -14.72
N SER A 42 19.02 -9.50 -13.56
CA SER A 42 20.15 -9.70 -12.65
C SER A 42 19.73 -9.32 -11.24
N LEU A 43 20.48 -9.82 -10.24
CA LEU A 43 20.38 -9.38 -8.85
C LEU A 43 21.76 -8.90 -8.37
N ILE A 44 21.76 -7.81 -7.60
CA ILE A 44 22.89 -7.48 -6.74
C ILE A 44 22.51 -7.90 -5.33
N VAL A 45 23.34 -8.72 -4.69
CA VAL A 45 23.13 -9.17 -3.31
C VAL A 45 24.36 -8.81 -2.48
N SER A 46 24.16 -8.22 -1.32
CA SER A 46 25.26 -7.77 -0.47
C SER A 46 24.94 -7.95 1.01
N ASP A 47 25.91 -8.38 1.79
CA ASP A 47 25.87 -8.37 3.26
C ASP A 47 26.59 -7.15 3.90
N GLY A 48 27.13 -6.26 3.06
CA GLY A 48 27.92 -5.12 3.49
C GLY A 48 29.41 -5.28 3.17
N ASP A 49 29.95 -6.48 3.30
CA ASP A 49 31.37 -6.80 3.04
C ASP A 49 31.55 -7.49 1.68
N ILE A 50 30.60 -8.35 1.33
CA ILE A 50 30.63 -9.14 0.10
C ILE A 50 29.50 -8.71 -0.81
N ASP A 51 29.85 -8.27 -2.02
CA ASP A 51 28.91 -7.91 -3.07
C ASP A 51 28.91 -8.98 -4.18
N LEU A 52 27.74 -9.54 -4.46
CA LEU A 52 27.51 -10.50 -5.52
C LEU A 52 26.69 -9.87 -6.64
N PHE A 53 27.11 -10.05 -7.87
CA PHE A 53 26.33 -9.74 -9.07
C PHE A 53 25.90 -11.06 -9.72
N ILE A 54 24.61 -11.39 -9.61
CA ILE A 54 24.00 -12.60 -10.12
C ILE A 54 23.37 -12.27 -11.46
N ASN A 55 23.89 -12.84 -12.54
CA ASN A 55 23.45 -12.56 -13.90
C ASN A 55 22.64 -13.74 -14.46
N TYR A 56 21.37 -13.48 -14.81
CA TYR A 56 20.47 -14.49 -15.36
C TYR A 56 20.39 -14.49 -16.90
N HIS A 57 20.99 -13.52 -17.57
CA HIS A 57 20.79 -13.28 -19.00
C HIS A 57 22.10 -13.13 -19.79
N ASN A 58 23.21 -13.50 -19.22
CA ASN A 58 24.39 -13.66 -20.04
C ASN A 58 24.24 -14.92 -20.92
N ILE A 59 24.64 -14.84 -22.19
CA ILE A 59 24.62 -15.97 -23.16
C ILE A 59 25.40 -17.17 -22.61
N ASP A 60 26.41 -16.90 -21.78
CA ASP A 60 27.27 -17.89 -21.14
C ASP A 60 26.82 -18.27 -19.72
N SER A 61 25.67 -17.77 -19.25
CA SER A 61 25.20 -18.09 -17.91
C SER A 61 24.52 -19.45 -17.87
N GLU A 62 24.99 -20.31 -16.99
CA GLU A 62 24.37 -21.60 -16.65
C GLU A 62 23.25 -21.47 -15.63
N LEU A 63 22.94 -20.25 -15.17
CA LEU A 63 21.86 -20.00 -14.22
C LEU A 63 20.52 -20.14 -14.93
N VAL A 64 19.84 -21.24 -14.65
CA VAL A 64 18.57 -21.60 -15.28
C VAL A 64 17.37 -21.05 -14.48
N SER A 65 17.57 -20.67 -13.22
CA SER A 65 16.49 -20.29 -12.30
C SER A 65 16.78 -19.01 -11.54
N THR A 66 15.76 -18.14 -11.44
CA THR A 66 15.74 -16.99 -10.53
C THR A 66 15.36 -17.40 -9.10
N GLU A 67 15.25 -18.69 -8.79
CA GLU A 67 14.80 -19.24 -7.52
C GLU A 67 15.95 -19.25 -6.51
N ILE A 68 16.20 -18.08 -5.90
CA ILE A 68 17.09 -18.00 -4.76
C ILE A 68 16.22 -18.03 -3.50
N ASP A 69 16.49 -19.00 -2.62
CA ASP A 69 15.84 -19.04 -1.31
C ASP A 69 16.57 -18.15 -0.31
N PHE A 70 15.91 -17.11 0.13
CA PHE A 70 16.41 -16.19 1.14
C PHE A 70 15.95 -16.53 2.58
N SER A 71 15.27 -17.66 2.81
CA SER A 71 14.76 -18.06 4.13
C SER A 71 15.85 -18.25 5.18
N GLY A 72 17.09 -18.57 4.74
CA GLY A 72 18.23 -18.74 5.61
C GLY A 72 18.81 -17.45 6.21
N PHE A 73 18.31 -16.27 5.86
CA PHE A 73 18.74 -14.98 6.39
C PHE A 73 17.70 -14.44 7.37
N LYS A 74 18.15 -13.77 8.45
CA LYS A 74 17.23 -13.17 9.43
C LYS A 74 16.43 -12.01 8.81
N GLN A 75 17.09 -11.17 8.01
CA GLN A 75 16.50 -9.99 7.39
C GLN A 75 17.01 -9.83 5.95
N VAL A 76 16.08 -9.59 5.04
CA VAL A 76 16.38 -9.35 3.62
C VAL A 76 15.74 -8.03 3.21
N PHE A 77 16.57 -7.03 2.96
CA PHE A 77 16.14 -5.73 2.50
C PHE A 77 16.12 -5.71 0.97
N VAL A 78 14.94 -5.61 0.39
CA VAL A 78 14.76 -5.64 -1.06
C VAL A 78 14.41 -4.25 -1.58
N TYR A 79 15.17 -3.77 -2.55
CA TYR A 79 14.82 -2.55 -3.28
C TYR A 79 13.58 -2.79 -4.12
N LYS A 80 12.53 -1.95 -3.91
CA LYS A 80 11.22 -2.15 -4.57
C LYS A 80 10.68 -3.57 -4.38
N LEU A 81 10.48 -3.96 -3.12
CA LEU A 81 10.00 -5.29 -2.77
C LEU A 81 8.74 -5.68 -3.55
N LYS A 82 7.78 -4.76 -3.70
CA LYS A 82 6.55 -4.99 -4.45
C LYS A 82 6.82 -5.46 -5.89
N ASP A 83 7.74 -4.80 -6.59
CA ASP A 83 8.12 -5.17 -7.96
C ASP A 83 8.88 -6.49 -8.01
N PHE A 84 9.72 -6.76 -7.02
CA PHE A 84 10.47 -8.01 -6.90
C PHE A 84 9.55 -9.22 -6.67
N LEU A 85 8.46 -9.06 -5.93
CA LEU A 85 7.52 -10.15 -5.60
C LEU A 85 6.81 -10.75 -6.82
N TYR A 86 6.77 -10.07 -7.96
CA TYR A 86 6.29 -10.66 -9.22
C TYR A 86 7.17 -11.80 -9.71
N HIS A 87 8.43 -11.84 -9.28
CA HIS A 87 9.44 -12.76 -9.76
C HIS A 87 9.96 -13.71 -8.69
N TYR A 88 9.66 -13.44 -7.42
CA TYR A 88 10.13 -14.21 -6.28
C TYR A 88 9.07 -15.20 -5.80
N LYS A 89 9.46 -16.47 -5.64
CA LYS A 89 8.56 -17.54 -5.21
C LYS A 89 8.86 -18.10 -3.82
N GLY A 90 9.94 -17.66 -3.22
CA GLY A 90 10.37 -18.13 -1.89
C GLY A 90 9.56 -17.54 -0.74
N PRO A 91 9.87 -17.94 0.51
CA PRO A 91 9.27 -17.38 1.71
C PRO A 91 9.49 -15.88 1.82
N THR A 92 8.46 -15.14 2.26
CA THR A 92 8.49 -13.67 2.31
C THR A 92 8.50 -13.10 3.73
N SER A 93 8.48 -13.93 4.76
CA SER A 93 8.35 -13.51 6.16
C SER A 93 9.48 -12.60 6.66
N ASN A 94 10.67 -12.75 6.09
CA ASN A 94 11.87 -11.99 6.43
C ASN A 94 12.24 -10.91 5.40
N LEU A 95 11.38 -10.65 4.40
CA LEU A 95 11.59 -9.62 3.38
C LEU A 95 11.04 -8.28 3.84
N TYR A 96 11.82 -7.22 3.67
CA TYR A 96 11.49 -5.83 3.99
C TYR A 96 11.72 -4.95 2.76
N ASP A 97 10.81 -4.00 2.51
CA ASP A 97 10.99 -3.02 1.46
C ASP A 97 12.00 -1.95 1.88
N PHE A 98 13.04 -1.84 1.12
CA PHE A 98 14.12 -0.92 1.36
C PHE A 98 13.70 0.54 1.25
N GLU A 99 12.97 0.91 0.18
CA GLU A 99 12.52 2.29 -0.01
C GLU A 99 11.51 2.72 1.06
N ALA A 100 10.58 1.83 1.43
CA ALA A 100 9.61 2.13 2.48
C ALA A 100 10.28 2.33 3.83
N GLY A 101 11.26 1.48 4.16
CA GLY A 101 12.05 1.61 5.37
C GLY A 101 12.81 2.94 5.42
N LEU A 102 13.48 3.30 4.34
CA LEU A 102 14.21 4.56 4.24
C LEU A 102 13.28 5.77 4.30
N PHE A 103 12.17 5.76 3.57
CA PHE A 103 11.21 6.88 3.54
C PHE A 103 10.68 7.26 4.91
N HIS A 104 10.43 6.26 5.78
CA HIS A 104 9.89 6.49 7.12
C HIS A 104 10.94 6.65 8.20
N SER A 105 12.20 6.28 7.93
CA SER A 105 13.30 6.37 8.89
C SER A 105 14.28 7.50 8.60
N ALA A 106 14.27 8.05 7.40
CA ALA A 106 15.30 8.96 6.91
C ALA A 106 15.52 10.20 7.80
N LYS A 107 14.45 10.74 8.38
CA LYS A 107 14.54 11.91 9.27
C LYS A 107 15.10 11.57 10.67
N ASP A 108 14.99 10.32 11.09
CA ASP A 108 15.57 9.86 12.36
C ASP A 108 17.09 9.72 12.29
N TYR A 109 17.65 9.66 11.08
CA TYR A 109 19.09 9.45 10.83
C TYR A 109 19.80 10.68 10.26
N GLU A 110 19.20 11.87 10.32
CA GLU A 110 19.78 13.11 9.75
C GLU A 110 20.23 12.93 8.30
N VAL A 111 19.56 12.09 7.54
CA VAL A 111 19.85 11.89 6.12
C VAL A 111 19.56 13.17 5.37
N ASP A 112 20.54 13.63 4.58
CA ASP A 112 20.42 14.82 3.75
C ASP A 112 19.16 14.80 2.91
N GLU A 113 18.35 15.86 2.97
CA GLU A 113 17.07 15.97 2.23
C GLU A 113 17.28 15.86 0.72
N GLY A 114 18.44 16.28 0.20
CA GLY A 114 18.79 16.09 -1.21
C GLY A 114 18.96 14.64 -1.60
N VAL A 115 19.48 13.80 -0.69
CA VAL A 115 19.59 12.34 -0.90
C VAL A 115 18.21 11.71 -0.91
N ILE A 116 17.37 12.04 0.08
CA ILE A 116 15.97 11.57 0.14
C ILE A 116 15.23 11.97 -1.13
N TYR A 117 15.33 13.24 -1.51
CA TYR A 117 14.71 13.78 -2.71
C TYR A 117 15.18 13.10 -4.00
N THR A 118 16.46 12.81 -4.13
CA THR A 118 17.02 12.09 -5.29
C THR A 118 16.50 10.66 -5.36
N ILE A 119 16.42 9.97 -4.22
CA ILE A 119 15.90 8.62 -4.13
C ILE A 119 14.42 8.56 -4.55
N PHE A 120 13.59 9.49 -4.07
CA PHE A 120 12.13 9.45 -4.26
C PHE A 120 11.64 10.18 -5.52
N ARG A 121 12.36 11.19 -6.01
CA ARG A 121 11.97 11.92 -7.23
C ARG A 121 12.27 11.18 -8.54
N ARG A 122 13.22 10.28 -8.56
CA ARG A 122 13.53 9.44 -9.73
C ARG A 122 12.43 8.46 -10.13
N ARG A 123 11.29 8.51 -9.46
CA ARG A 123 10.08 7.76 -9.83
C ARG A 123 9.36 8.29 -11.06
N GLN A 124 9.74 9.43 -11.60
CA GLN A 124 9.30 9.78 -12.95
C GLN A 124 9.90 8.74 -13.90
N ALA A 125 9.02 8.01 -14.60
CA ALA A 125 9.42 6.96 -15.54
C ALA A 125 10.61 7.42 -16.37
N PRO A 126 11.72 6.66 -16.41
CA PRO A 126 12.81 6.98 -17.31
C PRO A 126 12.23 7.05 -18.72
N ARG A 127 12.61 8.06 -19.48
CA ARG A 127 12.21 8.15 -20.89
C ARG A 127 12.70 6.89 -21.58
N ALA A 128 11.92 6.37 -22.52
CA ALA A 128 12.03 5.06 -23.16
C ALA A 128 13.42 4.67 -23.73
N ASN A 129 14.37 5.58 -23.76
CA ASN A 129 15.70 5.39 -24.34
C ASN A 129 16.84 5.27 -23.30
N ASP A 130 16.54 5.37 -22.01
CA ASP A 130 17.58 5.27 -20.99
C ASP A 130 17.69 3.83 -20.49
N LEU A 131 18.37 2.98 -21.26
CA LEU A 131 19.03 1.79 -20.73
C LEU A 131 20.08 2.28 -19.72
N ILE A 132 19.67 2.38 -18.46
CA ILE A 132 20.62 2.73 -17.40
C ILE A 132 21.64 1.60 -17.32
N PRO A 133 22.92 1.85 -17.56
CA PRO A 133 23.93 0.80 -17.49
C PRO A 133 23.92 0.12 -16.11
N ILE A 134 24.15 -1.18 -16.07
CA ILE A 134 24.14 -2.01 -14.83
C ILE A 134 25.01 -1.39 -13.72
N TRP A 135 26.16 -0.79 -14.09
CA TRP A 135 27.06 -0.14 -13.14
C TRP A 135 26.44 1.09 -12.45
N LYS A 136 25.52 1.82 -13.10
CA LYS A 136 24.78 2.93 -12.46
C LYS A 136 23.81 2.44 -11.39
N HIS A 137 23.15 1.32 -11.62
CA HIS A 137 22.29 0.68 -10.61
C HIS A 137 23.13 0.22 -9.41
N TYR A 138 24.33 -0.30 -9.66
CA TYR A 138 25.24 -0.70 -8.59
C TYR A 138 25.74 0.48 -7.76
N GLU A 139 26.10 1.60 -8.40
CA GLU A 139 26.48 2.83 -7.68
C GLU A 139 25.34 3.37 -6.82
N GLU A 140 24.11 3.37 -7.32
CA GLU A 140 22.94 3.72 -6.54
C GLU A 140 22.76 2.79 -5.34
N PHE A 141 22.84 1.49 -5.57
CA PHE A 141 22.76 0.50 -4.51
C PHE A 141 23.80 0.73 -3.41
N LEU A 142 25.05 1.01 -3.76
CA LEU A 142 26.10 1.29 -2.77
C LEU A 142 25.79 2.52 -1.91
N LYS A 143 25.25 3.58 -2.50
CA LYS A 143 24.79 4.75 -1.74
C LYS A 143 23.69 4.38 -0.75
N TRP A 144 22.76 3.56 -1.15
CA TRP A 144 21.59 3.18 -0.36
C TRP A 144 21.91 2.15 0.71
N LYS A 145 22.79 1.21 0.42
CA LYS A 145 23.27 0.19 1.35
C LYS A 145 23.77 0.82 2.66
N ASN A 146 24.56 1.88 2.57
CA ASN A 146 25.10 2.56 3.74
C ASN A 146 24.01 3.28 4.56
N LEU A 147 22.95 3.76 3.92
CA LEU A 147 21.82 4.39 4.59
C LEU A 147 20.93 3.39 5.33
N MET A 148 20.94 2.13 4.88
CA MET A 148 20.01 1.10 5.36
C MET A 148 20.56 0.19 6.45
N SER A 149 21.85 0.21 6.69
CA SER A 149 22.47 -0.65 7.71
C SER A 149 21.96 -0.40 9.14
N GLN A 150 21.03 0.55 9.33
CA GLN A 150 20.62 1.06 10.64
C GLN A 150 19.09 1.01 10.88
N ASN A 151 18.41 -0.12 10.70
CA ASN A 151 17.03 -0.32 11.21
C ASN A 151 15.83 0.04 10.32
N ALA A 152 15.82 -0.37 9.07
CA ALA A 152 14.61 -0.28 8.26
C ALA A 152 13.56 -1.39 8.51
N THR A 153 13.71 -2.14 9.60
CA THR A 153 12.77 -3.19 10.01
C THR A 153 11.54 -2.59 10.67
N SER A 154 10.69 -1.95 9.90
CA SER A 154 9.37 -1.55 10.37
C SER A 154 8.32 -2.54 9.88
N ARG A 155 7.26 -2.74 10.66
CA ARG A 155 6.10 -3.52 10.21
C ARG A 155 5.48 -2.93 8.94
N PHE A 156 5.61 -1.63 8.75
CA PHE A 156 5.18 -0.94 7.54
C PHE A 156 6.00 -1.36 6.31
N SER A 157 7.34 -1.36 6.41
CA SER A 157 8.23 -1.75 5.31
C SER A 157 8.13 -3.24 4.95
N GLN A 158 7.65 -4.06 5.87
CA GLN A 158 7.39 -5.47 5.63
C GLN A 158 6.00 -5.72 5.03
N LEU A 159 4.98 -5.17 5.64
CA LEU A 159 3.59 -5.53 5.40
C LEU A 159 3.02 -4.81 4.18
N TYR A 160 3.27 -3.51 4.05
CA TYR A 160 2.58 -2.67 3.09
C TYR A 160 2.87 -3.04 1.62
N PRO A 161 4.13 -3.22 1.19
CA PRO A 161 4.43 -3.61 -0.18
C PRO A 161 3.82 -4.96 -0.56
N LYS A 162 3.79 -5.91 0.37
CA LYS A 162 3.21 -7.25 0.16
C LYS A 162 1.70 -7.19 0.00
N SER A 163 1.03 -6.39 0.83
CA SER A 163 -0.43 -6.21 0.75
C SER A 163 -0.84 -5.55 -0.56
N LEU A 164 -0.12 -4.51 -1.02
CA LEU A 164 -0.41 -3.91 -2.31
C LEU A 164 -0.09 -4.85 -3.48
N PHE A 165 1.03 -5.57 -3.41
CA PHE A 165 1.36 -6.59 -4.39
C PHE A 165 0.26 -7.65 -4.50
N TYR A 166 -0.31 -8.09 -3.39
CA TYR A 166 -1.38 -9.09 -3.37
C TYR A 166 -2.60 -8.68 -4.22
N ILE A 167 -2.92 -7.38 -4.26
CA ILE A 167 -3.99 -6.85 -5.12
C ILE A 167 -3.49 -6.65 -6.55
N GLU A 168 -2.36 -5.97 -6.74
CA GLU A 168 -1.84 -5.61 -8.05
C GLU A 168 -1.56 -6.81 -8.97
N LYS A 169 -1.04 -7.91 -8.39
CA LYS A 169 -0.69 -9.12 -9.16
C LYS A 169 -1.87 -9.71 -9.94
N ASN A 170 -3.09 -9.47 -9.47
CA ASN A 170 -4.29 -10.01 -10.10
C ASN A 170 -4.68 -9.20 -11.34
N GLY A 171 -4.37 -7.89 -11.35
CA GLY A 171 -4.86 -6.97 -12.35
C GLY A 171 -6.39 -6.85 -12.35
N ILE A 172 -6.92 -6.00 -13.19
CA ILE A 172 -8.37 -5.84 -13.40
C ILE A 172 -8.69 -6.35 -14.79
N ASN A 173 -9.63 -7.27 -14.88
CA ASN A 173 -10.07 -7.76 -16.17
C ASN A 173 -10.94 -6.71 -16.88
N THR A 174 -10.68 -6.52 -18.16
CA THR A 174 -11.44 -5.63 -19.02
C THR A 174 -11.91 -6.39 -20.25
N ILE A 175 -12.83 -5.80 -21.01
CA ILE A 175 -13.30 -6.36 -22.31
C ILE A 175 -12.10 -6.61 -23.25
N ASN A 176 -10.99 -5.89 -23.09
CA ASN A 176 -9.80 -5.97 -23.95
C ASN A 176 -8.63 -6.75 -23.34
N GLY A 177 -8.81 -7.35 -22.17
CA GLY A 177 -7.77 -8.10 -21.47
C GLY A 177 -7.52 -7.57 -20.04
N ILE A 178 -6.36 -7.89 -19.46
CA ILE A 178 -6.04 -7.53 -18.08
C ILE A 178 -5.26 -6.23 -18.06
N GLU A 179 -5.74 -5.25 -17.28
CA GLU A 179 -5.02 -4.04 -16.93
C GLU A 179 -4.41 -4.17 -15.54
N TYR A 180 -3.12 -3.89 -15.43
CA TYR A 180 -2.41 -3.87 -14.17
C TYR A 180 -2.42 -2.48 -13.57
N THR A 181 -2.81 -2.37 -12.32
CA THR A 181 -2.64 -1.14 -11.54
C THR A 181 -1.29 -1.17 -10.83
N ASN A 182 -0.71 0.00 -10.62
CA ASN A 182 0.54 0.15 -9.88
C ASN A 182 0.33 1.22 -8.80
N TYR A 183 0.39 0.81 -7.53
CA TYR A 183 0.22 1.71 -6.40
C TYR A 183 1.54 2.36 -5.98
N ASN A 184 1.55 3.69 -5.93
CA ASN A 184 2.57 4.43 -5.21
C ASN A 184 2.12 4.64 -3.75
N PHE A 185 2.80 4.03 -2.81
CA PHE A 185 2.52 4.11 -1.38
C PHE A 185 3.51 5.01 -0.61
N LEU A 186 4.54 5.52 -1.28
CA LEU A 186 5.50 6.45 -0.68
C LEU A 186 4.96 7.89 -0.76
N THR A 187 3.90 8.11 -0.01
CA THR A 187 3.26 9.41 0.21
C THR A 187 3.27 9.74 1.69
N THR A 188 3.10 10.98 2.07
CA THR A 188 3.14 11.40 3.48
C THR A 188 2.17 10.61 4.37
N THR A 189 0.97 10.32 3.87
CA THR A 189 -0.04 9.52 4.56
C THR A 189 0.02 8.05 4.23
N SER A 190 0.89 7.65 3.30
CA SER A 190 0.95 6.34 2.66
C SER A 190 -0.37 5.90 2.00
N ARG A 191 -1.34 6.79 1.87
CA ARG A 191 -2.56 6.52 1.11
C ARG A 191 -2.15 6.26 -0.33
N PRO A 192 -2.35 5.05 -0.87
CA PRO A 192 -1.78 4.69 -2.16
C PRO A 192 -2.49 5.44 -3.28
N SER A 193 -1.69 6.01 -4.18
CA SER A 193 -2.19 6.58 -5.43
C SER A 193 -1.84 5.65 -6.57
N ASN A 194 -2.67 5.63 -7.62
CA ASN A 194 -2.31 4.91 -8.83
C ASN A 194 -1.13 5.62 -9.49
N ALA A 195 -0.05 4.86 -9.73
CA ALA A 195 1.17 5.40 -10.28
C ALA A 195 1.08 5.58 -11.80
N PHE A 196 1.90 6.43 -12.26
CA PHE A 196 2.16 6.98 -13.57
C PHE A 196 1.80 6.12 -14.79
N GLY A 197 1.03 6.70 -15.71
CA GLY A 197 0.66 6.11 -16.99
C GLY A 197 -0.53 5.14 -16.93
N GLY A 198 -1.05 4.84 -15.74
CA GLY A 198 -2.24 4.02 -15.53
C GLY A 198 -3.50 4.83 -15.26
N ILE A 199 -4.62 4.12 -15.09
CA ILE A 199 -5.90 4.71 -14.74
C ILE A 199 -5.88 5.13 -13.26
N ASN A 200 -6.27 6.37 -12.98
CA ASN A 200 -6.56 6.79 -11.61
C ASN A 200 -7.97 6.33 -11.21
N TYR A 201 -8.06 5.11 -10.70
CA TYR A 201 -9.34 4.48 -10.36
C TYR A 201 -10.13 5.25 -9.31
N ALA A 202 -9.45 5.88 -8.35
CA ALA A 202 -10.09 6.68 -7.31
C ALA A 202 -10.76 7.96 -7.85
N ALA A 203 -10.31 8.44 -9.02
CA ALA A 203 -10.89 9.61 -9.68
C ALA A 203 -11.94 9.25 -10.75
N LEU A 204 -12.19 7.97 -11.02
CA LEU A 204 -13.22 7.56 -11.97
C LEU A 204 -14.60 7.90 -11.42
N LYS A 205 -15.36 8.68 -12.19
CA LYS A 205 -16.76 8.98 -11.86
C LYS A 205 -17.57 7.69 -11.77
N LYS A 206 -18.47 7.59 -10.77
CA LYS A 206 -19.32 6.40 -10.59
C LYS A 206 -20.22 6.11 -11.79
N ASP A 207 -20.72 7.13 -12.44
CA ASP A 207 -21.57 7.10 -13.65
C ASP A 207 -20.79 7.12 -14.96
N GLY A 208 -19.45 7.13 -14.90
CA GLY A 208 -18.59 7.25 -16.07
C GLY A 208 -18.54 5.96 -16.91
N GLU A 209 -18.63 6.10 -18.24
CA GLU A 209 -18.58 4.97 -19.19
C GLU A 209 -17.31 4.14 -19.09
N THR A 210 -16.20 4.71 -18.62
CA THR A 210 -14.94 3.97 -18.44
C THR A 210 -15.12 2.76 -17.53
N ARG A 211 -16.03 2.82 -16.55
CA ARG A 211 -16.26 1.71 -15.61
C ARG A 211 -16.95 0.50 -16.24
N THR A 212 -17.69 0.67 -17.36
CA THR A 212 -18.36 -0.46 -18.05
C THR A 212 -17.39 -1.47 -18.64
N ARG A 213 -16.15 -1.03 -18.91
CA ARG A 213 -15.12 -1.92 -19.48
C ARG A 213 -14.54 -2.91 -18.49
N PHE A 214 -14.69 -2.66 -17.19
CA PHE A 214 -14.18 -3.54 -16.13
C PHE A 214 -15.23 -4.59 -15.81
N VAL A 215 -14.90 -5.84 -16.07
CA VAL A 215 -15.82 -7.00 -16.00
C VAL A 215 -15.12 -8.16 -15.29
N SER A 216 -15.90 -9.16 -14.84
CA SER A 216 -15.30 -10.38 -14.31
C SER A 216 -14.48 -11.12 -15.37
N ARG A 217 -13.36 -11.73 -14.96
CA ARG A 217 -12.56 -12.64 -15.79
C ARG A 217 -13.13 -14.05 -15.88
N PHE A 218 -14.08 -14.34 -15.03
CA PHE A 218 -14.67 -15.68 -14.92
C PHE A 218 -15.99 -15.75 -15.68
N ASP A 219 -16.22 -16.83 -16.39
CA ASP A 219 -17.51 -17.09 -17.01
C ASP A 219 -18.59 -17.24 -15.91
N GLY A 220 -19.64 -16.43 -15.99
CA GLY A 220 -20.66 -16.30 -14.94
C GLY A 220 -20.19 -15.66 -13.64
N GLY A 221 -18.97 -15.15 -13.59
CA GLY A 221 -18.45 -14.40 -12.43
C GLY A 221 -19.06 -13.02 -12.30
N LYS A 222 -18.91 -12.40 -11.12
CA LYS A 222 -19.42 -11.06 -10.80
C LYS A 222 -18.35 -10.23 -10.11
N LEU A 223 -18.44 -8.92 -10.29
CA LEU A 223 -17.67 -7.96 -9.48
C LEU A 223 -18.46 -7.64 -8.21
N TYR A 224 -17.77 -7.68 -7.06
CA TYR A 224 -18.29 -7.26 -5.77
C TYR A 224 -17.45 -6.14 -5.21
N GLN A 225 -18.07 -5.02 -4.86
CA GLN A 225 -17.42 -3.93 -4.15
C GLN A 225 -17.90 -3.91 -2.71
N LEU A 226 -16.97 -3.88 -1.77
CA LEU A 226 -17.22 -3.66 -0.35
C LEU A 226 -16.67 -2.29 0.03
N ASP A 227 -17.55 -1.41 0.52
CA ASP A 227 -17.26 0.00 0.84
C ASP A 227 -17.60 0.26 2.31
N PHE A 228 -16.68 0.86 3.08
CA PHE A 228 -16.91 1.13 4.49
C PHE A 228 -17.93 2.25 4.70
N ASP A 229 -18.95 2.02 5.50
CA ASP A 229 -19.95 3.04 5.87
C ASP A 229 -19.35 4.16 6.72
N GLY A 230 -19.28 5.36 6.14
CA GLY A 230 -18.82 6.56 6.83
C GLY A 230 -17.46 6.38 7.51
N TYR A 231 -16.54 5.74 6.82
CA TYR A 231 -15.30 5.21 7.38
C TYR A 231 -14.54 6.22 8.26
N HIS A 232 -14.28 7.43 7.76
CA HIS A 232 -13.57 8.45 8.51
C HIS A 232 -14.31 8.87 9.79
N ILE A 233 -15.65 8.95 9.77
CA ILE A 233 -16.43 9.27 10.96
C ILE A 233 -16.22 8.20 12.04
N ARG A 234 -16.27 6.92 11.66
CA ARG A 234 -16.06 5.79 12.57
C ARG A 234 -14.61 5.69 13.06
N LEU A 235 -13.64 5.97 12.19
CA LEU A 235 -12.22 6.04 12.58
C LEU A 235 -12.00 7.15 13.63
N ILE A 236 -12.57 8.34 13.40
CA ILE A 236 -12.51 9.45 14.36
C ILE A 236 -13.19 9.04 15.66
N GLY A 237 -14.40 8.47 15.60
CA GLY A 237 -15.10 7.97 16.79
C GLY A 237 -14.21 7.08 17.66
N LYS A 238 -13.48 6.13 17.04
CA LYS A 238 -12.51 5.28 17.77
C LYS A 238 -11.35 6.08 18.37
N LEU A 239 -10.82 7.06 17.65
CA LEU A 239 -9.71 7.91 18.14
C LEU A 239 -10.10 8.76 19.35
N ILE A 240 -11.33 9.25 19.38
CA ILE A 240 -11.84 10.16 20.43
C ILE A 240 -12.70 9.46 21.50
N GLY A 241 -12.84 8.13 21.43
CA GLY A 241 -13.64 7.36 22.39
C GLY A 241 -15.13 7.66 22.31
N VAL A 242 -15.67 7.83 21.09
CA VAL A 242 -17.12 7.99 20.83
C VAL A 242 -17.61 6.78 20.05
N GLU A 243 -18.55 6.05 20.63
CA GLU A 243 -19.18 4.92 19.95
C GLU A 243 -20.24 5.39 18.96
N ILE A 244 -20.18 4.89 17.74
CA ILE A 244 -21.17 5.11 16.69
C ILE A 244 -21.88 3.79 16.46
N PRO A 245 -23.22 3.73 16.63
CA PRO A 245 -23.98 2.49 16.47
C PRO A 245 -23.71 1.82 15.12
N LEU A 246 -23.60 0.49 15.11
CA LEU A 246 -23.27 -0.26 13.90
C LEU A 246 -24.49 -0.48 12.98
N ASP A 247 -25.67 -0.41 13.54
CA ASP A 247 -26.97 -0.57 12.87
C ASP A 247 -27.48 0.71 12.20
N ILE A 248 -26.78 1.84 12.41
CA ILE A 248 -27.12 3.12 11.81
C ILE A 248 -25.96 3.58 10.93
N LYS A 249 -26.26 4.09 9.75
CA LYS A 249 -25.24 4.73 8.89
C LYS A 249 -24.58 5.90 9.61
N ALA A 250 -23.27 6.00 9.57
CA ALA A 250 -22.52 7.01 10.32
C ALA A 250 -22.93 8.45 9.96
N HIS A 251 -23.22 8.73 8.69
CA HIS A 251 -23.72 10.04 8.27
C HIS A 251 -25.11 10.33 8.81
N LYS A 252 -26.01 9.32 8.84
CA LYS A 252 -27.36 9.47 9.43
C LYS A 252 -27.30 9.69 10.92
N TRP A 253 -26.39 9.01 11.62
CA TRP A 253 -26.17 9.23 13.04
C TRP A 253 -25.78 10.67 13.35
N LEU A 254 -24.91 11.30 12.54
CA LEU A 254 -24.57 12.72 12.64
C LEU A 254 -25.74 13.62 12.23
N ALA A 255 -26.46 13.29 11.14
CA ALA A 255 -27.62 14.05 10.69
C ALA A 255 -28.66 14.24 11.80
N ASN A 256 -28.90 13.17 12.57
CA ASN A 256 -29.81 13.23 13.75
C ASN A 256 -29.32 14.21 14.82
N GLN A 257 -28.00 14.39 14.99
CA GLN A 257 -27.41 15.32 15.94
C GLN A 257 -27.44 16.77 15.45
N TYR A 258 -27.35 16.97 14.12
CA TYR A 258 -27.49 18.29 13.50
C TYR A 258 -28.96 18.76 13.39
N GLY A 259 -29.91 17.82 13.34
CA GLY A 259 -31.33 18.13 13.05
C GLY A 259 -31.54 18.50 11.56
N VAL A 260 -30.74 17.93 10.64
CA VAL A 260 -30.83 18.18 9.18
C VAL A 260 -30.94 16.86 8.42
N ASP A 261 -31.24 16.95 7.13
CA ASP A 261 -31.25 15.77 6.25
C ASP A 261 -29.84 15.19 6.00
N ASP A 262 -29.79 13.93 5.55
CA ASP A 262 -28.55 13.18 5.36
C ASP A 262 -27.58 13.84 4.38
N SER A 263 -28.09 14.47 3.31
CA SER A 263 -27.26 15.12 2.28
C SER A 263 -26.58 16.38 2.79
N THR A 264 -27.35 17.18 3.53
CA THR A 264 -26.85 18.38 4.21
C THR A 264 -25.84 18.01 5.30
N ALA A 265 -26.16 16.99 6.10
CA ALA A 265 -25.25 16.48 7.13
C ALA A 265 -23.91 16.02 6.56
N LYS A 266 -23.92 15.36 5.41
CA LYS A 266 -22.68 14.94 4.73
C LYS A 266 -21.79 16.12 4.40
N GLY A 267 -22.35 17.18 3.82
CA GLY A 267 -21.63 18.42 3.48
C GLY A 267 -21.05 19.12 4.72
N ILE A 268 -21.84 19.24 5.79
CA ILE A 268 -21.40 19.81 7.07
C ILE A 268 -20.25 18.96 7.63
N THR A 269 -20.45 17.65 7.73
CA THR A 269 -19.46 16.73 8.29
C THR A 269 -18.11 16.83 7.58
N PHE A 270 -18.08 16.78 6.25
CA PHE A 270 -16.84 16.93 5.50
C PHE A 270 -16.13 18.25 5.80
N ARG A 271 -16.88 19.35 5.87
CA ARG A 271 -16.33 20.67 6.20
C ARG A 271 -15.69 20.68 7.58
N GLN A 272 -16.38 20.13 8.59
CA GLN A 272 -15.87 20.07 9.97
C GLN A 272 -14.65 19.16 10.09
N LEU A 273 -14.64 18.01 9.44
CA LEU A 273 -13.56 17.04 9.58
C LEU A 273 -12.28 17.46 8.86
N TYR A 274 -12.41 18.08 7.68
CA TYR A 274 -11.24 18.43 6.85
C TYR A 274 -10.85 19.90 6.93
N GLY A 275 -11.79 20.78 7.21
CA GLY A 275 -11.56 22.23 7.36
C GLY A 275 -11.28 22.67 8.81
N GLY A 276 -11.52 21.80 9.76
CA GLY A 276 -11.49 22.10 11.20
C GLY A 276 -12.88 22.36 11.76
N VAL A 277 -13.06 22.00 13.04
CA VAL A 277 -14.35 22.12 13.72
C VAL A 277 -14.66 23.57 14.03
N GLN A 278 -15.76 24.07 13.46
CA GLN A 278 -16.27 25.42 13.71
C GLN A 278 -16.97 25.50 15.08
N ASP A 279 -16.92 26.66 15.74
CA ASP A 279 -17.43 26.85 17.12
C ASP A 279 -18.93 26.53 17.25
N GLU A 280 -19.72 26.82 16.22
CA GLU A 280 -21.14 26.52 16.17
C GLU A 280 -21.48 25.03 16.28
N TYR A 281 -20.57 24.13 15.94
CA TYR A 281 -20.76 22.67 16.02
C TYR A 281 -20.15 22.04 17.27
N LYS A 282 -19.41 22.79 18.08
CA LYS A 282 -18.77 22.27 19.31
C LYS A 282 -19.76 21.86 20.39
N HIS A 283 -21.01 22.30 20.31
CA HIS A 283 -22.06 21.81 21.20
C HIS A 283 -22.41 20.33 21.00
N ILE A 284 -22.01 19.74 19.83
CA ILE A 284 -22.17 18.31 19.54
C ILE A 284 -20.95 17.57 20.12
N PRO A 285 -21.15 16.60 21.06
CA PRO A 285 -20.04 15.95 21.76
C PRO A 285 -19.00 15.30 20.84
N PHE A 286 -19.41 14.79 19.71
CA PHE A 286 -18.49 14.22 18.71
C PHE A 286 -17.51 15.28 18.18
N PHE A 287 -18.01 16.46 17.84
CA PHE A 287 -17.16 17.53 17.30
C PHE A 287 -16.34 18.22 18.39
N GLN A 288 -16.88 18.38 19.59
CA GLN A 288 -16.10 18.90 20.71
C GLN A 288 -14.87 18.02 20.95
N LYS A 289 -15.08 16.71 21.13
CA LYS A 289 -13.98 15.76 21.34
C LYS A 289 -13.02 15.69 20.14
N THR A 290 -13.52 15.83 18.90
CA THR A 290 -12.67 15.92 17.70
C THR A 290 -11.78 17.15 17.75
N SER A 291 -12.33 18.31 18.10
CA SER A 291 -11.58 19.55 18.28
C SER A 291 -10.49 19.41 19.35
N ASP A 292 -10.85 18.85 20.51
CA ASP A 292 -9.91 18.61 21.61
C ASP A 292 -8.77 17.67 21.20
N TYR A 293 -9.08 16.61 20.43
CA TYR A 293 -8.09 15.69 19.91
C TYR A 293 -7.15 16.36 18.90
N ILE A 294 -7.67 17.23 18.02
CA ILE A 294 -6.87 18.01 17.06
C ILE A 294 -5.86 18.89 17.81
N GLU A 295 -6.29 19.63 18.84
CA GLU A 295 -5.40 20.48 19.65
C GLU A 295 -4.36 19.65 20.40
N TYR A 296 -4.77 18.54 21.04
CA TYR A 296 -3.86 17.64 21.73
C TYR A 296 -2.74 17.10 20.82
N VAL A 297 -3.10 16.65 19.62
CA VAL A 297 -2.12 16.13 18.66
C VAL A 297 -1.21 17.24 18.16
N TRP A 298 -1.79 18.43 17.92
CA TRP A 298 -1.02 19.59 17.47
C TRP A 298 0.02 20.03 18.51
N ASP A 299 -0.34 20.06 19.79
CA ASP A 299 0.58 20.39 20.88
C ASP A 299 1.72 19.39 21.01
N LYS A 300 1.40 18.11 20.94
CA LYS A 300 2.43 17.05 20.85
C LYS A 300 3.35 17.24 19.66
N PHE A 301 2.80 17.56 18.51
CA PHE A 301 3.57 17.76 17.29
C PHE A 301 4.53 18.96 17.38
N LYS A 302 4.08 20.07 17.93
CA LYS A 302 4.93 21.24 18.19
C LYS A 302 6.10 20.91 19.13
N THR A 303 5.82 20.13 20.17
CA THR A 303 6.82 19.77 21.19
C THR A 303 7.84 18.76 20.64
N ASN A 304 7.38 17.68 20.01
CA ASN A 304 8.24 16.56 19.62
C ASN A 304 8.76 16.68 18.18
N ARG A 305 8.25 17.63 17.40
CA ARG A 305 8.51 17.80 15.96
C ARG A 305 8.04 16.61 15.10
N TYR A 306 7.34 15.64 15.69
CA TYR A 306 6.67 14.54 15.01
C TYR A 306 5.49 14.04 15.84
N VAL A 307 4.61 13.28 15.18
CA VAL A 307 3.60 12.42 15.81
C VAL A 307 3.67 11.03 15.22
N GLU A 308 3.35 10.02 16.02
CA GLU A 308 3.26 8.65 15.56
C GLU A 308 1.81 8.31 15.17
N THR A 309 1.67 7.55 14.08
CA THR A 309 0.39 6.98 13.70
C THR A 309 -0.05 5.93 14.72
N PRO A 310 -1.36 5.82 15.01
CA PRO A 310 -1.84 4.95 16.09
C PRO A 310 -1.56 3.46 15.88
N ILE A 311 -1.56 2.97 14.64
CA ILE A 311 -1.54 1.53 14.33
C ILE A 311 -0.11 1.03 14.06
N LEU A 312 0.53 1.53 13.02
CA LEU A 312 1.87 1.05 12.61
C LEU A 312 3.03 1.88 13.16
N LYS A 313 2.72 2.90 13.99
CA LYS A 313 3.73 3.74 14.67
C LYS A 313 4.70 4.46 13.71
N ARG A 314 4.20 4.81 12.52
CA ARG A 314 4.97 5.63 11.58
C ARG A 314 5.05 7.07 12.09
N LYS A 315 6.16 7.74 11.86
CA LYS A 315 6.32 9.13 12.22
C LYS A 315 5.86 10.06 11.09
N ILE A 316 4.95 10.97 11.40
CA ILE A 316 4.64 12.14 10.59
C ILE A 316 5.48 13.28 11.14
N THR A 317 6.46 13.72 10.38
CA THR A 317 7.47 14.69 10.82
C THR A 317 7.10 16.11 10.44
N TRP A 318 7.73 17.07 11.10
CA TRP A 318 7.51 18.50 10.89
C TRP A 318 7.78 18.91 9.42
N SER A 319 6.94 19.82 8.94
CA SER A 319 7.08 20.53 7.68
C SER A 319 6.46 21.93 7.87
N ASP A 320 7.09 22.96 7.34
CA ASP A 320 6.67 24.36 7.58
C ASP A 320 5.28 24.69 7.00
N ASP A 321 4.78 23.87 6.07
CA ASP A 321 3.46 24.00 5.47
C ASP A 321 2.33 23.28 6.23
N LEU A 322 2.67 22.61 7.35
CA LEU A 322 1.69 21.93 8.19
C LEU A 322 0.99 22.89 9.16
N ASN A 323 -0.32 22.73 9.25
CA ASN A 323 -1.15 23.29 10.32
C ASN A 323 -1.94 22.15 11.01
N LYS A 324 -2.62 22.46 12.10
CA LYS A 324 -3.33 21.46 12.91
C LYS A 324 -4.35 20.64 12.13
N ASN A 325 -5.10 21.26 11.23
CA ASN A 325 -6.13 20.59 10.44
C ASN A 325 -5.49 19.67 9.38
N LYS A 326 -4.43 20.12 8.73
CA LYS A 326 -3.67 19.32 7.75
C LYS A 326 -3.00 18.12 8.44
N LEU A 327 -2.43 18.33 9.63
CA LEU A 327 -1.86 17.25 10.44
C LEU A 327 -2.92 16.21 10.81
N PHE A 328 -4.08 16.65 11.28
CA PHE A 328 -5.19 15.75 11.61
C PHE A 328 -5.64 14.93 10.40
N ASN A 329 -5.76 15.56 9.22
CA ASN A 329 -6.07 14.87 7.97
C ASN A 329 -5.01 13.83 7.62
N TYR A 330 -3.73 14.12 7.85
CA TYR A 330 -2.65 13.16 7.61
C TYR A 330 -2.74 11.95 8.54
N ILE A 331 -3.04 12.18 9.83
CA ILE A 331 -3.25 11.11 10.80
C ILE A 331 -4.44 10.24 10.38
N LEU A 332 -5.57 10.85 10.05
CA LEU A 332 -6.79 10.15 9.69
C LEU A 332 -6.59 9.26 8.44
N GLN A 333 -6.00 9.81 7.38
CA GLN A 333 -5.69 9.05 6.18
C GLN A 333 -4.64 7.95 6.44
N SER A 334 -3.70 8.19 7.34
CA SER A 334 -2.73 7.17 7.74
C SER A 334 -3.40 6.02 8.50
N VAL A 335 -4.30 6.32 9.42
CA VAL A 335 -5.07 5.30 10.18
C VAL A 335 -5.93 4.47 9.25
N GLU A 336 -6.65 5.11 8.32
CA GLU A 336 -7.40 4.43 7.26
C GLU A 336 -6.52 3.43 6.50
N THR A 337 -5.41 3.93 5.99
CA THR A 337 -4.50 3.13 5.16
C THR A 337 -3.86 1.98 5.95
N GLU A 338 -3.36 2.25 7.15
CA GLU A 338 -2.71 1.23 7.98
C GLU A 338 -3.67 0.13 8.39
N ARG A 339 -4.92 0.47 8.68
CA ARG A 339 -5.95 -0.52 8.97
C ARG A 339 -6.27 -1.36 7.74
N ASN A 340 -6.43 -0.73 6.58
CA ASN A 340 -6.75 -1.44 5.34
C ASN A 340 -5.62 -2.39 4.91
N ILE A 341 -4.37 -2.00 5.09
CA ILE A 341 -3.23 -2.88 4.83
C ILE A 341 -3.25 -4.14 5.71
N ILE A 342 -3.63 -4.01 6.98
CA ILE A 342 -3.79 -5.16 7.88
C ILE A 342 -4.97 -6.05 7.42
N ILE A 343 -6.04 -5.46 6.93
CA ILE A 343 -7.17 -6.23 6.35
C ILE A 343 -6.73 -6.97 5.10
N ILE A 344 -6.05 -6.29 4.18
CA ILE A 344 -5.55 -6.90 2.94
C ILE A 344 -4.55 -8.03 3.25
N ASP A 345 -3.70 -7.87 4.25
CA ASP A 345 -2.81 -8.95 4.71
C ASP A 345 -3.60 -10.18 5.20
N LYS A 346 -4.67 -9.98 5.99
CA LYS A 346 -5.56 -11.08 6.39
C LYS A 346 -6.26 -11.73 5.19
N LEU A 347 -6.75 -10.93 4.24
CA LEU A 347 -7.35 -11.43 3.00
C LEU A 347 -6.35 -12.26 2.18
N SER A 348 -5.07 -11.90 2.19
CA SER A 348 -4.02 -12.65 1.49
C SER A 348 -3.73 -14.04 2.08
N GLN A 349 -4.24 -14.31 3.28
CA GLN A 349 -4.09 -15.59 3.97
C GLN A 349 -5.26 -16.54 3.71
N LEU A 350 -6.32 -16.08 3.04
CA LEU A 350 -7.41 -16.94 2.59
C LEU A 350 -6.87 -17.96 1.58
N LYS A 351 -7.11 -19.23 1.87
CA LYS A 351 -6.66 -20.34 1.04
C LYS A 351 -7.85 -20.84 0.20
N GLU A 352 -7.52 -21.44 -0.95
CA GLU A 352 -8.44 -22.23 -1.78
C GLU A 352 -9.55 -21.46 -2.51
N SER A 353 -9.55 -20.12 -2.47
CA SER A 353 -10.48 -19.33 -3.29
C SER A 353 -9.92 -19.08 -4.70
N LYS A 354 -10.80 -19.18 -5.71
CA LYS A 354 -10.54 -18.74 -7.08
C LYS A 354 -10.83 -17.26 -7.27
N SER A 355 -11.61 -16.67 -6.36
CA SER A 355 -11.95 -15.27 -6.34
C SER A 355 -10.75 -14.41 -5.97
N LEU A 356 -10.70 -13.19 -6.49
CA LEU A 356 -9.51 -12.36 -6.44
C LEU A 356 -9.86 -10.92 -5.98
N PRO A 357 -9.13 -10.33 -5.04
CA PRO A 357 -9.15 -8.88 -4.86
C PRO A 357 -8.41 -8.24 -6.05
N VAL A 358 -9.04 -7.27 -6.69
CA VAL A 358 -8.54 -6.70 -7.95
C VAL A 358 -8.27 -5.20 -7.89
N LEU A 359 -8.90 -4.49 -6.92
CA LEU A 359 -8.71 -3.06 -6.77
C LEU A 359 -8.90 -2.64 -5.32
N TYR A 360 -8.04 -1.73 -4.87
CA TYR A 360 -8.13 -1.03 -3.61
C TYR A 360 -8.24 0.48 -3.86
N THR A 361 -9.32 1.09 -3.41
CA THR A 361 -9.59 2.52 -3.55
C THR A 361 -9.99 3.11 -2.21
N TYR A 362 -9.00 3.35 -1.34
CA TYR A 362 -9.14 4.02 -0.05
C TYR A 362 -10.09 3.31 0.93
N ASP A 363 -11.37 3.62 0.88
CA ASP A 363 -12.42 3.10 1.74
C ASP A 363 -13.12 1.87 1.15
N SER A 364 -12.71 1.41 -0.04
CA SER A 364 -13.33 0.26 -0.69
C SER A 364 -12.34 -0.73 -1.30
N LEU A 365 -12.78 -1.99 -1.38
CA LEU A 365 -12.12 -3.08 -2.10
C LEU A 365 -13.06 -3.66 -3.15
N LEU A 366 -12.55 -3.90 -4.35
CA LEU A 366 -13.24 -4.58 -5.44
C LEU A 366 -12.69 -5.99 -5.58
N PHE A 367 -13.60 -6.94 -5.67
CA PHE A 367 -13.31 -8.37 -5.84
C PHE A 367 -13.92 -8.88 -7.13
N ASP A 368 -13.17 -9.72 -7.84
CA ASP A 368 -13.64 -10.51 -8.97
C ASP A 368 -13.98 -11.91 -8.45
N VAL A 369 -15.29 -12.20 -8.30
CA VAL A 369 -15.78 -13.39 -7.60
C VAL A 369 -16.11 -14.49 -8.58
N HIS A 370 -15.45 -15.64 -8.39
CA HIS A 370 -15.69 -16.84 -9.17
C HIS A 370 -17.03 -17.49 -8.78
N PRO A 371 -17.84 -18.01 -9.73
CA PRO A 371 -19.14 -18.62 -9.42
C PRO A 371 -19.09 -19.77 -8.40
N SER A 372 -18.01 -20.56 -8.38
CA SER A 372 -17.88 -21.66 -7.42
C SER A 372 -17.68 -21.21 -5.97
N ASP A 373 -17.15 -20.02 -5.77
CA ASP A 373 -16.90 -19.48 -4.43
C ASP A 373 -18.15 -18.76 -3.90
N GLY A 374 -18.88 -18.14 -4.82
CA GLY A 374 -20.21 -17.61 -4.59
C GLY A 374 -20.31 -16.61 -3.44
N VAL A 375 -21.50 -16.57 -2.83
CA VAL A 375 -21.82 -15.63 -1.76
C VAL A 375 -21.11 -15.96 -0.44
N GLU A 376 -20.70 -17.19 -0.22
CA GLU A 376 -20.01 -17.59 1.00
C GLU A 376 -18.63 -16.93 1.10
N TYR A 377 -17.91 -16.86 -0.01
CA TYR A 377 -16.67 -16.07 -0.07
C TYR A 377 -16.94 -14.61 0.25
N VAL A 378 -18.02 -14.02 -0.27
CA VAL A 378 -18.35 -12.61 -0.01
C VAL A 378 -18.67 -12.39 1.47
N LYS A 379 -19.35 -13.32 2.15
CA LYS A 379 -19.56 -13.26 3.60
C LYS A 379 -18.24 -13.32 4.38
N GLU A 380 -17.32 -14.19 3.97
CA GLU A 380 -16.01 -14.32 4.62
C GLU A 380 -15.18 -13.04 4.49
N ILE A 381 -15.03 -12.48 3.28
CA ILE A 381 -14.30 -11.23 3.08
C ILE A 381 -14.97 -10.06 3.80
N LYS A 382 -16.30 -10.00 3.83
CA LYS A 382 -17.08 -9.02 4.57
C LYS A 382 -16.75 -9.10 6.07
N SER A 383 -16.78 -10.29 6.65
CA SER A 383 -16.43 -10.51 8.06
C SER A 383 -14.99 -10.04 8.39
N ILE A 384 -14.05 -10.31 7.50
CA ILE A 384 -12.65 -9.83 7.67
C ILE A 384 -12.58 -8.31 7.60
N MET A 385 -13.26 -7.67 6.65
CA MET A 385 -13.26 -6.22 6.50
C MET A 385 -13.92 -5.53 7.70
N GLU A 386 -15.04 -6.07 8.19
CA GLU A 386 -15.79 -5.53 9.33
C GLU A 386 -15.14 -5.82 10.69
N SER A 387 -14.05 -6.59 10.71
CA SER A 387 -13.31 -6.86 11.93
C SER A 387 -12.87 -5.56 12.61
N GLY A 388 -13.24 -5.38 13.88
CA GLY A 388 -13.00 -4.14 14.64
C GLY A 388 -14.16 -3.13 14.62
N GLY A 389 -15.34 -3.53 14.10
CA GLY A 389 -16.58 -2.74 14.20
C GLY A 389 -16.66 -1.60 13.18
N TYR A 390 -16.41 -1.91 11.91
CA TYR A 390 -16.56 -0.97 10.79
C TYR A 390 -17.44 -1.60 9.71
N PRO A 391 -18.75 -1.33 9.70
CA PRO A 391 -19.69 -1.91 8.75
C PRO A 391 -19.34 -1.59 7.29
N THR A 392 -19.65 -2.52 6.39
CA THR A 392 -19.48 -2.33 4.94
C THR A 392 -20.81 -2.42 4.21
N GLU A 393 -20.96 -1.63 3.16
CA GLU A 393 -22.00 -1.83 2.14
C GLU A 393 -21.44 -2.74 1.04
N VAL A 394 -22.28 -3.63 0.52
CA VAL A 394 -21.90 -4.52 -0.57
C VAL A 394 -22.67 -4.15 -1.82
N GLU A 395 -21.94 -3.95 -2.91
CA GLU A 395 -22.50 -3.76 -4.25
C GLU A 395 -22.04 -4.92 -5.16
N VAL A 396 -22.89 -5.38 -6.08
CA VAL A 396 -22.58 -6.44 -7.05
C VAL A 396 -23.02 -6.05 -8.44
N GLY A 397 -22.22 -6.42 -9.45
CA GLY A 397 -22.55 -6.15 -10.85
C GLY A 397 -21.78 -7.04 -11.84
N ASP A 398 -22.24 -7.04 -13.08
CA ASP A 398 -21.54 -7.68 -14.20
C ASP A 398 -20.36 -6.83 -14.68
N ASN A 399 -20.40 -5.54 -14.38
CA ASN A 399 -19.32 -4.57 -14.62
C ASN A 399 -19.24 -3.58 -13.46
N TYR A 400 -18.18 -2.78 -13.43
CA TYR A 400 -17.89 -1.86 -12.32
C TYR A 400 -18.77 -0.59 -12.31
N LYS A 401 -19.55 -0.32 -13.36
CA LYS A 401 -20.50 0.80 -13.40
C LYS A 401 -21.86 0.40 -12.86
N ASP A 402 -22.42 -0.70 -13.38
CA ASP A 402 -23.81 -1.12 -13.15
C ASP A 402 -23.91 -2.03 -11.91
N MET A 403 -23.36 -1.53 -10.79
CA MET A 403 -23.40 -2.26 -9.53
C MET A 403 -24.63 -1.87 -8.70
N VAL A 404 -25.24 -2.87 -8.08
CA VAL A 404 -26.43 -2.72 -7.24
C VAL A 404 -26.14 -3.15 -5.81
N LYS A 405 -26.70 -2.44 -4.83
CA LYS A 405 -26.58 -2.81 -3.42
C LYS A 405 -27.30 -4.10 -3.11
N VAL A 406 -26.64 -4.94 -2.32
CA VAL A 406 -27.20 -6.21 -1.85
C VAL A 406 -26.99 -6.37 -0.34
N SER A 407 -27.91 -7.10 0.29
CA SER A 407 -27.77 -7.52 1.70
C SER A 407 -27.14 -8.91 1.74
N ILE A 408 -26.01 -9.06 2.42
CA ILE A 408 -25.27 -10.32 2.58
C ILE A 408 -24.97 -10.55 4.05
#